data_056ddcc768f80fdd2e8af7cf62ed354f
#
_entry.id   056ddcc768f80fdd2e8af7cf62ed354f
#
_cell.length_a   1.000
_cell.length_b   1.000
_cell.length_c   1.000
_cell.angle_alpha   90.00
_cell.angle_beta   90.00
_cell.angle_gamma   90.00
#
_symmetry.space_group_name_H-M   'P 1'
#
loop_
_entity.id
_entity.type
_entity.pdbx_description
1 polymer ?
#
loop_
_entity_poly.entity_id
_entity_poly.type
_entity_poly.pdbx_seq_one_letter_code
_entity_poly.pdbx_strand_id
1 'polypeptide(L)'
;FKEDLKNQLLAERLQNKIIGDIRVTPEETQAFFDRIPKDSIPYFNSEVEISEIVYKPKVNATQKKAAKEKLEKILMRIRNGEDFGKIASLVSDDAGSAKNEGALGWMKRGSLVPEFEAVAYNLEKDSISGIVEAEYGLHLIQLLERRGNSILSRHILIKPKIETEDLNLAAHYLDSIRTMIIKDSIPFETAVRYFSDKKAESFNNGGLL
;
A
#
# COMPACT_ATOMS: atom_id res chain seq x y z
N PHE A 1 57.96 5.99 35.94
CA PHE A 1 57.32 6.22 34.64
C PHE A 1 57.93 5.41 33.48
N LYS A 2 59.27 5.46 33.24
CA LYS A 2 59.91 4.67 32.16
C LYS A 2 59.84 3.17 32.42
N GLU A 3 60.09 2.74 33.64
CA GLU A 3 59.99 1.33 34.01
C GLU A 3 58.55 0.79 34.03
N ASP A 4 57.60 1.61 34.47
CA ASP A 4 56.17 1.24 34.46
C ASP A 4 55.68 1.07 33.01
N LEU A 5 56.00 1.98 32.11
CA LEU A 5 55.67 1.87 30.70
C LEU A 5 56.30 0.64 30.03
N LYS A 6 57.58 0.32 30.38
CA LYS A 6 58.28 -0.86 29.88
C LYS A 6 57.57 -2.14 30.35
N ASN A 7 57.21 -2.20 31.62
CA ASN A 7 56.54 -3.36 32.19
C ASN A 7 55.13 -3.54 31.59
N GLN A 8 54.41 -2.44 31.35
CA GLN A 8 53.12 -2.45 30.71
C GLN A 8 53.20 -2.98 29.25
N LEU A 9 54.15 -2.47 28.46
CA LEU A 9 54.40 -2.95 27.10
C LEU A 9 54.87 -4.41 27.04
N LEU A 10 55.66 -4.89 28.02
CA LEU A 10 56.05 -6.28 28.09
C LEU A 10 54.89 -7.20 28.46
N ALA A 11 54.03 -6.77 29.39
CA ALA A 11 52.81 -7.52 29.76
C ALA A 11 51.87 -7.62 28.57
N GLU A 12 51.61 -6.51 27.87
CA GLU A 12 50.77 -6.47 26.65
C GLU A 12 51.33 -7.37 25.53
N ARG A 13 52.64 -7.34 25.30
CA ARG A 13 53.30 -8.18 24.29
C ARG A 13 53.24 -9.66 24.64
N LEU A 14 53.39 -10.01 25.94
CA LEU A 14 53.27 -11.38 26.43
C LEU A 14 51.83 -11.86 26.27
N GLN A 15 50.85 -11.03 26.67
CA GLN A 15 49.43 -11.32 26.54
C GLN A 15 49.01 -11.55 25.05
N ASN A 16 49.46 -10.69 24.16
CA ASN A 16 49.22 -10.83 22.72
C ASN A 16 49.88 -12.10 22.14
N LYS A 17 51.07 -12.47 22.62
CA LYS A 17 51.72 -13.69 22.20
C LYS A 17 50.95 -14.94 22.65
N ILE A 18 50.47 -14.97 23.89
CA ILE A 18 49.67 -16.10 24.42
C ILE A 18 48.32 -16.20 23.71
N ILE A 19 47.62 -15.06 23.50
CA ILE A 19 46.31 -15.04 22.85
C ILE A 19 46.43 -15.33 21.35
N GLY A 20 47.48 -14.83 20.66
CA GLY A 20 47.68 -15.01 19.24
C GLY A 20 47.90 -16.46 18.79
N ASP A 21 48.35 -17.32 19.70
CA ASP A 21 48.55 -18.77 19.46
C ASP A 21 47.33 -19.62 19.76
N ILE A 22 46.28 -19.03 20.38
CA ILE A 22 45.02 -19.74 20.65
C ILE A 22 44.21 -19.87 19.38
N ARG A 23 44.10 -21.08 18.86
CA ARG A 23 43.19 -21.42 17.74
C ARG A 23 42.08 -22.28 18.30
N VAL A 24 40.86 -21.79 18.15
CA VAL A 24 39.66 -22.56 18.49
C VAL A 24 39.19 -23.30 17.24
N THR A 25 39.06 -24.63 17.36
CA THR A 25 38.54 -25.46 16.27
C THR A 25 37.01 -25.47 16.26
N PRO A 26 36.36 -25.80 15.13
CA PRO A 26 34.91 -25.99 15.08
C PRO A 26 34.41 -27.04 16.07
N GLU A 27 35.19 -28.12 16.31
CA GLU A 27 34.84 -29.16 17.26
C GLU A 27 34.89 -28.65 18.72
N GLU A 28 35.87 -27.83 19.08
CA GLU A 28 35.94 -27.21 20.39
C GLU A 28 34.79 -26.22 20.61
N THR A 29 34.42 -25.48 19.58
CA THR A 29 33.26 -24.59 19.61
C THR A 29 31.97 -25.36 19.83
N GLN A 30 31.77 -26.45 19.11
CA GLN A 30 30.61 -27.32 19.28
C GLN A 30 30.59 -27.97 20.69
N ALA A 31 31.71 -28.49 21.15
CA ALA A 31 31.82 -29.08 22.49
C ALA A 31 31.57 -28.06 23.62
N PHE A 32 31.94 -26.81 23.41
CA PHE A 32 31.61 -25.72 24.34
C PHE A 32 30.10 -25.42 24.32
N PHE A 33 29.51 -25.28 23.13
CA PHE A 33 28.08 -25.05 22.98
C PHE A 33 27.24 -26.15 23.64
N ASP A 34 27.61 -27.42 23.43
CA ASP A 34 26.90 -28.57 23.99
C ASP A 34 26.94 -28.64 25.53
N ARG A 35 27.90 -27.95 26.18
CA ARG A 35 28.01 -27.82 27.64
C ARG A 35 27.16 -26.69 28.20
N ILE A 36 26.67 -25.78 27.38
CA ILE A 36 25.84 -24.68 27.87
C ILE A 36 24.48 -25.26 28.30
N PRO A 37 24.03 -25.01 29.55
CA PRO A 37 22.70 -25.44 29.97
C PRO A 37 21.62 -24.89 29.01
N LYS A 38 20.68 -25.73 28.64
CA LYS A 38 19.64 -25.38 27.65
C LYS A 38 18.79 -24.17 28.05
N ASP A 39 18.63 -23.93 29.33
CA ASP A 39 17.93 -22.78 29.90
C ASP A 39 18.74 -21.47 29.85
N SER A 40 20.04 -21.58 29.62
CA SER A 40 20.97 -20.44 29.47
C SER A 40 21.24 -20.07 28.02
N ILE A 41 20.76 -20.87 27.07
CA ILE A 41 20.88 -20.56 25.65
C ILE A 41 19.81 -19.51 25.28
N PRO A 42 20.18 -18.34 24.68
CA PRO A 42 19.20 -17.37 24.26
C PRO A 42 18.21 -18.01 23.28
N TYR A 43 16.92 -17.90 23.58
CA TYR A 43 15.87 -18.33 22.68
C TYR A 43 15.66 -17.23 21.64
N PHE A 44 15.96 -17.53 20.40
CA PHE A 44 15.61 -16.68 19.27
C PHE A 44 14.26 -17.15 18.72
N ASN A 45 13.29 -16.25 18.67
CA ASN A 45 12.03 -16.53 18.02
C ASN A 45 12.28 -16.85 16.53
N SER A 46 11.52 -17.78 15.99
CA SER A 46 11.53 -18.01 14.54
C SER A 46 11.03 -16.75 13.85
N GLU A 47 11.81 -16.21 12.93
CA GLU A 47 11.41 -15.16 12.03
C GLU A 47 10.94 -15.78 10.72
N VAL A 48 9.88 -15.23 10.16
CA VAL A 48 9.32 -15.65 8.88
C VAL A 48 9.34 -14.47 7.96
N GLU A 49 9.96 -14.62 6.81
CA GLU A 49 9.94 -13.65 5.72
C GLU A 49 8.82 -14.03 4.75
N ILE A 50 7.91 -13.11 4.50
CA ILE A 50 6.73 -13.34 3.66
C ILE A 50 6.79 -12.42 2.46
N SER A 51 6.57 -12.99 1.28
CA SER A 51 6.44 -12.23 0.04
C SER A 51 5.10 -12.51 -0.61
N GLU A 52 4.54 -11.49 -1.28
CA GLU A 52 3.23 -11.56 -1.91
C GLU A 52 3.25 -11.09 -3.37
N ILE A 53 2.27 -11.56 -4.13
CA ILE A 53 1.88 -11.02 -5.43
C ILE A 53 0.46 -10.51 -5.30
N VAL A 54 0.28 -9.20 -5.48
CA VAL A 54 -1.03 -8.55 -5.39
C VAL A 54 -1.61 -8.39 -6.78
N TYR A 55 -2.81 -8.92 -7.01
CA TYR A 55 -3.54 -8.72 -8.25
C TYR A 55 -4.91 -8.11 -7.97
N LYS A 56 -5.18 -6.96 -8.58
CA LYS A 56 -6.49 -6.30 -8.50
C LYS A 56 -7.33 -6.68 -9.73
N PRO A 57 -8.52 -7.30 -9.53
CA PRO A 57 -9.42 -7.60 -10.63
C PRO A 57 -9.76 -6.34 -11.41
N LYS A 58 -9.78 -6.44 -12.74
CA LYS A 58 -10.21 -5.32 -13.58
C LYS A 58 -11.72 -5.25 -13.57
N VAL A 59 -12.24 -4.07 -13.28
CA VAL A 59 -13.67 -3.78 -13.42
C VAL A 59 -14.08 -3.94 -14.88
N ASN A 60 -15.11 -4.75 -15.14
CA ASN A 60 -15.61 -4.97 -16.49
C ASN A 60 -16.47 -3.80 -16.99
N ALA A 61 -16.69 -3.74 -18.32
CA ALA A 61 -17.44 -2.65 -18.95
C ALA A 61 -18.91 -2.57 -18.47
N THR A 62 -19.52 -3.70 -18.12
CA THR A 62 -20.90 -3.77 -17.64
C THR A 62 -21.02 -3.13 -16.25
N GLN A 63 -20.07 -3.39 -15.37
CA GLN A 63 -20.03 -2.80 -14.02
C GLN A 63 -19.76 -1.29 -14.07
N LYS A 64 -18.85 -0.85 -14.94
CA LYS A 64 -18.66 0.60 -15.20
C LYS A 64 -19.92 1.26 -15.70
N LYS A 65 -20.61 0.62 -16.63
CA LYS A 65 -21.87 1.13 -17.18
C LYS A 65 -22.97 1.24 -16.11
N ALA A 66 -23.13 0.20 -15.29
CA ALA A 66 -24.09 0.21 -14.18
C ALA A 66 -23.78 1.32 -13.15
N ALA A 67 -22.52 1.52 -12.79
CA ALA A 67 -22.10 2.60 -11.90
C ALA A 67 -22.37 3.99 -12.51
N LYS A 68 -22.12 4.16 -13.82
CA LYS A 68 -22.40 5.38 -14.56
C LYS A 68 -23.90 5.68 -14.58
N GLU A 69 -24.75 4.70 -14.93
CA GLU A 69 -26.20 4.86 -14.95
C GLU A 69 -26.76 5.21 -13.56
N LYS A 70 -26.20 4.61 -12.48
CA LYS A 70 -26.52 4.98 -11.10
C LYS A 70 -26.23 6.44 -10.83
N LEU A 71 -25.04 6.91 -11.26
CA LEU A 71 -24.60 8.28 -11.02
C LEU A 71 -25.37 9.30 -11.89
N GLU A 72 -25.76 8.93 -13.10
CA GLU A 72 -26.65 9.73 -13.98
C GLU A 72 -28.01 9.96 -13.31
N LYS A 73 -28.60 8.93 -12.73
CA LYS A 73 -29.85 9.05 -11.96
C LYS A 73 -29.71 9.98 -10.77
N ILE A 74 -28.59 9.89 -10.06
CA ILE A 74 -28.25 10.79 -8.94
C ILE A 74 -28.13 12.23 -9.41
N LEU A 75 -27.42 12.46 -10.52
CA LEU A 75 -27.27 13.80 -11.09
C LEU A 75 -28.62 14.40 -11.49
N MET A 76 -29.52 13.62 -12.06
CA MET A 76 -30.88 14.07 -12.38
C MET A 76 -31.68 14.46 -11.12
N ARG A 77 -31.57 13.70 -10.03
CA ARG A 77 -32.23 14.01 -8.75
C ARG A 77 -31.74 15.36 -8.20
N ILE A 78 -30.42 15.57 -8.24
CA ILE A 78 -29.81 16.83 -7.77
C ILE A 78 -30.26 18.01 -8.65
N ARG A 79 -30.30 17.84 -9.99
CA ARG A 79 -30.77 18.86 -10.92
C ARG A 79 -32.26 19.20 -10.74
N ASN A 80 -33.04 18.25 -10.23
CA ASN A 80 -34.46 18.44 -9.89
C ASN A 80 -34.66 19.05 -8.49
N GLY A 81 -33.58 19.49 -7.82
CA GLY A 81 -33.63 20.24 -6.55
C GLY A 81 -33.40 19.43 -5.29
N GLU A 82 -33.05 18.14 -5.41
CA GLU A 82 -32.64 17.38 -4.20
C GLU A 82 -31.26 17.88 -3.70
N ASP A 83 -31.11 17.95 -2.39
CA ASP A 83 -29.85 18.41 -1.79
C ASP A 83 -28.69 17.46 -2.04
N PHE A 84 -27.59 18.01 -2.56
CA PHE A 84 -26.39 17.26 -2.88
C PHE A 84 -25.81 16.53 -1.68
N GLY A 85 -25.74 17.22 -0.53
CA GLY A 85 -25.14 16.68 0.70
C GLY A 85 -25.93 15.52 1.27
N LYS A 86 -27.27 15.64 1.30
CA LYS A 86 -28.15 14.56 1.75
C LYS A 86 -28.00 13.32 0.86
N ILE A 87 -27.94 13.51 -0.46
CA ILE A 87 -27.71 12.42 -1.41
C ILE A 87 -26.31 11.81 -1.18
N ALA A 88 -25.26 12.64 -1.03
CA ALA A 88 -23.91 12.16 -0.76
C ALA A 88 -23.88 11.26 0.49
N SER A 89 -24.53 11.68 1.56
CA SER A 89 -24.59 10.88 2.81
C SER A 89 -25.30 9.51 2.66
N LEU A 90 -26.24 9.43 1.71
CA LEU A 90 -27.04 8.22 1.51
C LEU A 90 -26.41 7.22 0.53
N VAL A 91 -25.69 7.71 -0.50
CA VAL A 91 -25.33 6.88 -1.65
C VAL A 91 -23.86 6.84 -1.99
N SER A 92 -23.04 7.74 -1.39
CA SER A 92 -21.60 7.80 -1.69
C SER A 92 -20.87 6.58 -1.12
N ASP A 93 -20.04 5.96 -1.95
CA ASP A 93 -19.16 4.85 -1.56
C ASP A 93 -17.85 5.36 -0.90
N ASP A 94 -17.71 6.67 -0.69
CA ASP A 94 -16.65 7.26 0.14
C ASP A 94 -17.13 7.46 1.58
N ALA A 95 -16.92 6.45 2.42
CA ALA A 95 -17.34 6.47 3.81
C ALA A 95 -16.71 7.63 4.64
N GLY A 96 -15.56 8.15 4.20
CA GLY A 96 -14.86 9.25 4.87
C GLY A 96 -15.64 10.56 4.75
N SER A 97 -16.04 10.93 3.53
CA SER A 97 -16.75 12.18 3.27
C SER A 97 -18.28 12.05 3.37
N ALA A 98 -18.85 10.85 3.13
CA ALA A 98 -20.29 10.63 3.15
C ALA A 98 -20.95 11.10 4.47
N LYS A 99 -20.32 10.82 5.62
CA LYS A 99 -20.81 11.24 6.95
C LYS A 99 -20.90 12.77 7.10
N ASN A 100 -20.15 13.51 6.28
CA ASN A 100 -20.08 14.97 6.27
C ASN A 100 -20.65 15.52 4.95
N GLU A 101 -21.75 14.94 4.44
CA GLU A 101 -22.44 15.41 3.24
C GLU A 101 -21.55 15.44 1.97
N GLY A 102 -20.55 14.55 1.91
CA GLY A 102 -19.57 14.49 0.83
C GLY A 102 -18.46 15.54 0.90
N ALA A 103 -18.37 16.34 1.99
CA ALA A 103 -17.42 17.43 2.12
C ALA A 103 -15.98 16.91 2.24
N LEU A 104 -15.09 17.49 1.41
CA LEU A 104 -13.65 17.21 1.41
C LEU A 104 -12.85 18.26 2.20
N GLY A 105 -13.51 19.37 2.61
CA GLY A 105 -12.82 20.49 3.23
C GLY A 105 -12.02 21.33 2.21
N TRP A 106 -11.14 22.20 2.73
CA TRP A 106 -10.24 22.99 1.90
C TRP A 106 -9.07 22.15 1.39
N MET A 107 -9.00 21.96 0.08
CA MET A 107 -7.96 21.21 -0.60
C MET A 107 -7.09 22.11 -1.46
N LYS A 108 -5.77 21.99 -1.33
CA LYS A 108 -4.80 22.67 -2.18
C LYS A 108 -4.62 21.93 -3.51
N ARG A 109 -4.14 22.62 -4.53
CA ARG A 109 -3.76 22.02 -5.80
C ARG A 109 -2.66 20.95 -5.56
N GLY A 110 -2.82 19.76 -6.17
CA GLY A 110 -1.93 18.61 -6.00
C GLY A 110 -2.33 17.67 -4.83
N SER A 111 -3.41 17.98 -4.10
CA SER A 111 -3.88 17.13 -2.98
C SER A 111 -4.93 16.09 -3.39
N LEU A 112 -5.52 16.24 -4.57
CA LEU A 112 -6.55 15.36 -5.10
C LEU A 112 -6.05 14.68 -6.38
N VAL A 113 -6.73 13.63 -6.82
CA VAL A 113 -6.36 12.94 -8.06
C VAL A 113 -6.50 13.89 -9.26
N PRO A 114 -5.61 13.79 -10.28
CA PRO A 114 -5.53 14.75 -11.37
C PRO A 114 -6.84 14.96 -12.12
N GLU A 115 -7.59 13.88 -12.37
CA GLU A 115 -8.88 13.94 -13.09
C GLU A 115 -9.94 14.71 -12.32
N PHE A 116 -9.95 14.55 -10.99
CA PHE A 116 -10.84 15.30 -10.10
C PHE A 116 -10.45 16.78 -10.09
N GLU A 117 -9.17 17.09 -9.92
CA GLU A 117 -8.68 18.46 -9.89
C GLU A 117 -8.93 19.20 -11.19
N ALA A 118 -8.68 18.55 -12.33
CA ALA A 118 -8.89 19.13 -13.65
C ALA A 118 -10.33 19.64 -13.83
N VAL A 119 -11.30 18.94 -13.26
CA VAL A 119 -12.71 19.36 -13.30
C VAL A 119 -13.02 20.35 -12.19
N ALA A 120 -12.67 20.05 -10.93
CA ALA A 120 -13.04 20.87 -9.78
C ALA A 120 -12.53 22.31 -9.86
N TYR A 121 -11.32 22.51 -10.40
CA TYR A 121 -10.75 23.86 -10.57
C TYR A 121 -11.35 24.65 -11.74
N ASN A 122 -12.10 24.01 -12.65
CA ASN A 122 -12.79 24.65 -13.76
C ASN A 122 -14.29 24.90 -13.51
N LEU A 123 -14.82 24.38 -12.38
CA LEU A 123 -16.21 24.61 -12.00
C LEU A 123 -16.42 26.06 -11.54
N GLU A 124 -17.59 26.58 -11.79
CA GLU A 124 -18.07 27.81 -11.17
C GLU A 124 -18.52 27.55 -9.73
N LYS A 125 -18.54 28.58 -8.89
CA LYS A 125 -19.04 28.45 -7.52
C LYS A 125 -20.48 27.91 -7.53
N ASP A 126 -20.74 26.98 -6.61
CA ASP A 126 -22.02 26.27 -6.41
C ASP A 126 -22.45 25.38 -7.57
N SER A 127 -21.63 25.26 -8.62
CA SER A 127 -21.94 24.38 -9.75
C SER A 127 -21.55 22.92 -9.48
N ILE A 128 -22.18 22.03 -10.25
CA ILE A 128 -21.98 20.59 -10.15
C ILE A 128 -21.41 20.09 -11.48
N SER A 129 -20.40 19.23 -11.41
CA SER A 129 -19.75 18.64 -12.58
C SER A 129 -20.68 17.67 -13.33
N GLY A 130 -20.26 17.30 -14.53
CA GLY A 130 -20.65 16.02 -15.11
C GLY A 130 -20.03 14.85 -14.35
N ILE A 131 -20.20 13.64 -14.87
CA ILE A 131 -19.57 12.44 -14.30
C ILE A 131 -18.08 12.49 -14.63
N VAL A 132 -17.24 12.38 -13.58
CA VAL A 132 -15.78 12.37 -13.68
C VAL A 132 -15.30 10.96 -13.36
N GLU A 133 -14.62 10.31 -14.29
CA GLU A 133 -13.95 9.03 -14.04
C GLU A 133 -12.55 9.31 -13.51
N ALA A 134 -12.24 8.77 -12.33
CA ALA A 134 -10.93 8.87 -11.68
C ALA A 134 -10.51 7.51 -11.11
N GLU A 135 -9.33 7.44 -10.55
CA GLU A 135 -8.75 6.18 -10.02
C GLU A 135 -9.68 5.43 -9.07
N TYR A 136 -10.38 6.14 -8.18
CA TYR A 136 -11.23 5.53 -7.14
C TYR A 136 -12.64 5.20 -7.60
N GLY A 137 -13.04 5.57 -8.81
CA GLY A 137 -14.35 5.34 -9.37
C GLY A 137 -14.92 6.55 -10.12
N LEU A 138 -16.24 6.64 -10.12
CA LEU A 138 -16.98 7.72 -10.80
C LEU A 138 -17.43 8.75 -9.76
N HIS A 139 -17.18 10.04 -10.05
CA HIS A 139 -17.46 11.14 -9.16
C HIS A 139 -18.46 12.12 -9.75
N LEU A 140 -19.32 12.70 -8.89
CA LEU A 140 -19.93 14.00 -9.06
C LEU A 140 -19.29 14.96 -8.10
N ILE A 141 -18.91 16.14 -8.57
CA ILE A 141 -18.17 17.15 -7.80
C ILE A 141 -19.01 18.40 -7.72
N GLN A 142 -19.13 18.99 -6.55
CA GLN A 142 -19.68 20.33 -6.37
C GLN A 142 -18.60 21.24 -5.80
N LEU A 143 -18.37 22.37 -6.45
CA LEU A 143 -17.51 23.43 -5.94
C LEU A 143 -18.34 24.37 -5.08
N LEU A 144 -17.97 24.51 -3.81
CA LEU A 144 -18.61 25.44 -2.88
C LEU A 144 -17.92 26.81 -2.85
N GLU A 145 -16.57 26.80 -2.83
CA GLU A 145 -15.78 28.03 -2.80
C GLU A 145 -14.39 27.82 -3.37
N ARG A 146 -13.78 28.90 -3.90
CA ARG A 146 -12.39 28.92 -4.35
C ARG A 146 -11.66 30.10 -3.71
N ARG A 147 -10.44 29.86 -3.19
CA ARG A 147 -9.55 30.89 -2.65
C ARG A 147 -8.14 30.66 -3.16
N GLY A 148 -7.72 31.40 -4.17
CA GLY A 148 -6.42 31.24 -4.78
C GLY A 148 -6.20 29.80 -5.28
N ASN A 149 -5.20 29.12 -4.72
CA ASN A 149 -4.86 27.73 -5.05
C ASN A 149 -5.59 26.67 -4.20
N SER A 150 -6.61 27.06 -3.44
CA SER A 150 -7.40 26.14 -2.63
C SER A 150 -8.86 26.16 -3.05
N ILE A 151 -9.49 24.99 -3.01
CA ILE A 151 -10.92 24.79 -3.29
C ILE A 151 -11.60 24.16 -2.08
N LEU A 152 -12.82 24.60 -1.83
CA LEU A 152 -13.74 23.94 -0.91
C LEU A 152 -14.76 23.19 -1.78
N SER A 153 -14.77 21.88 -1.68
CA SER A 153 -15.62 21.03 -2.52
C SER A 153 -16.27 19.90 -1.73
N ARG A 154 -17.31 19.36 -2.30
CA ARG A 154 -17.92 18.11 -1.88
C ARG A 154 -18.14 17.19 -3.06
N HIS A 155 -18.19 15.88 -2.82
CA HIS A 155 -18.33 14.89 -3.87
C HIS A 155 -19.26 13.74 -3.52
N ILE A 156 -19.71 13.05 -4.55
CA ILE A 156 -20.35 11.75 -4.46
C ILE A 156 -19.49 10.79 -5.27
N LEU A 157 -19.02 9.72 -4.63
CA LEU A 157 -18.24 8.65 -5.26
C LEU A 157 -19.12 7.43 -5.45
N ILE A 158 -19.15 6.87 -6.64
CA ILE A 158 -19.71 5.55 -6.92
C ILE A 158 -18.60 4.66 -7.47
N LYS A 159 -18.29 3.59 -6.73
CA LYS A 159 -17.33 2.57 -7.15
C LYS A 159 -18.04 1.51 -7.96
N PRO A 160 -17.54 1.13 -9.15
CA PRO A 160 -18.02 -0.07 -9.81
C PRO A 160 -17.83 -1.27 -8.89
N LYS A 161 -18.87 -2.08 -8.71
CA LYS A 161 -18.80 -3.26 -7.82
C LYS A 161 -18.04 -4.38 -8.52
N ILE A 162 -17.07 -4.95 -7.82
CA ILE A 162 -16.43 -6.19 -8.23
C ILE A 162 -17.36 -7.32 -7.83
N GLU A 163 -17.71 -8.19 -8.77
CA GLU A 163 -18.58 -9.34 -8.55
C GLU A 163 -17.76 -10.59 -8.20
N THR A 164 -18.42 -11.61 -7.66
CA THR A 164 -17.77 -12.87 -7.30
C THR A 164 -17.09 -13.55 -8.49
N GLU A 165 -17.67 -13.39 -9.69
CA GLU A 165 -17.09 -13.87 -10.94
C GLU A 165 -15.72 -13.25 -11.23
N ASP A 166 -15.56 -11.93 -11.03
CA ASP A 166 -14.30 -11.23 -11.24
C ASP A 166 -13.23 -11.69 -10.25
N LEU A 167 -13.64 -11.97 -9.00
CA LEU A 167 -12.76 -12.53 -7.97
C LEU A 167 -12.32 -13.95 -8.33
N ASN A 168 -13.22 -14.79 -8.84
CA ASN A 168 -12.88 -16.12 -9.30
C ASN A 168 -11.91 -16.10 -10.47
N LEU A 169 -12.12 -15.22 -11.44
CA LEU A 169 -11.19 -15.04 -12.56
C LEU A 169 -9.81 -14.57 -12.06
N ALA A 170 -9.77 -13.66 -11.11
CA ALA A 170 -8.53 -13.21 -10.48
C ALA A 170 -7.82 -14.34 -9.73
N ALA A 171 -8.55 -15.17 -8.99
CA ALA A 171 -8.00 -16.34 -8.30
C ALA A 171 -7.40 -17.36 -9.29
N HIS A 172 -8.12 -17.70 -10.35
CA HIS A 172 -7.59 -18.58 -11.41
C HIS A 172 -6.33 -18.00 -12.08
N TYR A 173 -6.31 -16.68 -12.29
CA TYR A 173 -5.13 -16.01 -12.83
C TYR A 173 -3.94 -16.13 -11.88
N LEU A 174 -4.11 -15.88 -10.59
CA LEU A 174 -3.08 -16.07 -9.57
C LEU A 174 -2.62 -17.53 -9.46
N ASP A 175 -3.52 -18.51 -9.57
CA ASP A 175 -3.18 -19.93 -9.58
C ASP A 175 -2.31 -20.29 -10.82
N SER A 176 -2.54 -19.65 -11.95
CA SER A 176 -1.69 -19.83 -13.12
C SER A 176 -0.27 -19.31 -12.89
N ILE A 177 -0.13 -18.15 -12.26
CA ILE A 177 1.17 -17.58 -11.88
C ILE A 177 1.88 -18.46 -10.84
N ARG A 178 1.14 -18.91 -9.81
CA ARG A 178 1.65 -19.86 -8.82
C ARG A 178 2.21 -21.12 -9.48
N THR A 179 1.51 -21.66 -10.46
CA THR A 179 1.95 -22.82 -11.20
C THR A 179 3.25 -22.58 -11.96
N MET A 180 3.42 -21.40 -12.57
CA MET A 180 4.68 -21.04 -13.24
C MET A 180 5.85 -20.94 -12.26
N ILE A 181 5.62 -20.38 -11.05
CA ILE A 181 6.64 -20.27 -10.01
C ILE A 181 7.04 -21.65 -9.49
N ILE A 182 6.06 -22.50 -9.14
CA ILE A 182 6.33 -23.86 -8.60
C ILE A 182 7.05 -24.75 -9.60
N LYS A 183 6.80 -24.58 -10.91
CA LYS A 183 7.48 -25.31 -11.98
C LYS A 183 8.84 -24.71 -12.37
N ASP A 184 9.37 -23.79 -11.58
CA ASP A 184 10.62 -23.06 -11.86
C ASP A 184 10.67 -22.38 -13.24
N SER A 185 9.50 -22.08 -13.82
CA SER A 185 9.43 -21.37 -15.10
C SER A 185 9.83 -19.91 -14.98
N ILE A 186 9.56 -19.30 -13.80
CA ILE A 186 9.95 -17.93 -13.47
C ILE A 186 10.29 -17.81 -11.99
N PRO A 187 11.30 -17.03 -11.58
CA PRO A 187 11.56 -16.66 -10.19
C PRO A 187 10.43 -15.81 -9.61
N PHE A 188 10.20 -15.93 -8.30
CA PHE A 188 9.13 -15.18 -7.61
C PHE A 188 9.23 -13.65 -7.80
N GLU A 189 10.43 -13.08 -7.62
CA GLU A 189 10.66 -11.64 -7.83
C GLU A 189 10.34 -11.18 -9.26
N THR A 190 10.62 -12.04 -10.24
CA THR A 190 10.27 -11.80 -11.64
C THR A 190 8.76 -11.79 -11.81
N ALA A 191 8.06 -12.74 -11.17
CA ALA A 191 6.60 -12.80 -11.19
C ALA A 191 5.97 -11.56 -10.54
N VAL A 192 6.51 -11.07 -9.41
CA VAL A 192 6.08 -9.79 -8.80
C VAL A 192 6.18 -8.64 -9.79
N ARG A 193 7.34 -8.52 -10.47
CA ARG A 193 7.59 -7.42 -11.43
C ARG A 193 6.62 -7.41 -12.61
N TYR A 194 6.20 -8.57 -13.09
CA TYR A 194 5.34 -8.68 -14.27
C TYR A 194 3.85 -8.73 -13.95
N PHE A 195 3.47 -9.28 -12.81
CA PHE A 195 2.08 -9.64 -12.53
C PHE A 195 1.49 -8.93 -11.32
N SER A 196 2.31 -8.40 -10.41
CA SER A 196 1.81 -7.69 -9.24
C SER A 196 1.34 -6.27 -9.58
N ASP A 197 0.38 -5.78 -8.82
CA ASP A 197 -0.06 -4.37 -8.88
C ASP A 197 1.11 -3.47 -8.50
N LYS A 198 1.48 -2.57 -9.40
CA LYS A 198 2.59 -1.60 -9.21
C LYS A 198 2.37 -0.63 -8.04
N LYS A 199 1.14 -0.54 -7.53
CA LYS A 199 0.76 0.30 -6.39
C LYS A 199 0.76 -0.47 -5.07
N ALA A 200 1.03 -1.78 -5.09
CA ALA A 200 1.22 -2.55 -3.86
C ALA A 200 2.51 -2.10 -3.16
N GLU A 201 2.49 -1.99 -1.83
CA GLU A 201 3.65 -1.57 -1.04
C GLU A 201 4.83 -2.52 -1.23
N SER A 202 4.54 -3.81 -1.34
CA SER A 202 5.51 -4.89 -1.57
C SER A 202 6.13 -4.90 -2.98
N PHE A 203 5.56 -4.18 -3.97
CA PHE A 203 5.99 -4.26 -5.37
C PHE A 203 7.47 -3.91 -5.57
N ASN A 204 7.93 -2.82 -4.94
CA ASN A 204 9.29 -2.31 -5.10
C ASN A 204 10.34 -3.15 -4.34
N ASN A 205 9.90 -3.99 -3.41
CA ASN A 205 10.74 -4.86 -2.58
C ASN A 205 10.71 -6.32 -3.07
N GLY A 206 10.39 -6.57 -4.35
CA GLY A 206 10.31 -7.95 -4.88
C GLY A 206 9.17 -8.77 -4.28
N GLY A 207 8.14 -8.12 -3.77
CA GLY A 207 7.00 -8.74 -3.09
C GLY A 207 7.12 -8.86 -1.58
N LEU A 208 8.27 -8.52 -0.99
CA LEU A 208 8.53 -8.64 0.45
C LEU A 208 7.67 -7.66 1.26
N LEU A 209 7.06 -8.19 2.35
CA LEU A 209 6.24 -7.43 3.31
C LEU A 209 7.07 -6.86 4.45
#